data_7d11fb52d54f351e98092c82ce91a361
#
_entry.id   7d11fb52d54f351e98092c82ce91a361
#
_cell.length_a   1.000
_cell.length_b   1.000
_cell.length_c   1.000
_cell.angle_alpha   90.00
_cell.angle_beta   90.00
_cell.angle_gamma   90.00
#
_symmetry.space_group_name_H-M   'P 1'
#
loop_
_entity.id
_entity.type
_entity.pdbx_description
1 polymer ?
#
loop_
_entity_poly.entity_id
_entity_poly.type
_entity_poly.pdbx_seq_one_letter_code
_entity_poly.pdbx_strand_id
1 'polypeptide(L)'
;MSEVEFRAPRDWSARERWIACLASVLLAAIVLAEPIVRFGTHTLGPWDNIVQQSAQLRGEHYRSTKNPALTDPTRQFVPWALQARTEWEAGRAPLWNSMNCSGVPLLANYQSALLSPFTLPFYVLPLDAASLLSALAKLAAALFFTYGFLRAIQLSRAAAAFGAVAYSWTTGHLMLLLHPHPAVTALLPALLWCTERIFQAAETGQRATAWRWGAMLGLATAITCVAGHPEMLLVDALVCAVYVLMRGLATRSWHVTARASLPLVVGVLLGALLAAPQLLPFAEYMLGSDMYRRPTRFQAVDAPEQLPLLVFPDFIGNPLERGNGVVFTPKPNYQEAEMYYAGALPLWLAVVALALGIWRTRWGLFTGWAVLVVGVVWNIGSLGESIGRFVTAGMIPWGRLYPVLSLGAALSAAWALEHGRREHRPRRWLAIVGVSAIVMFAAAWFGVERFIDAHANEARVDVDTWRTIADAHVGWIALCFGCGVSAVALYGCVRAPK
;
A
#
# COMPACT_ATOMS: atom_id res chain seq x y z
N MET A 1 4.22 30.37 -17.77
CA MET A 1 3.83 29.37 -16.76
C MET A 1 3.03 30.12 -15.71
N SER A 2 1.70 30.11 -15.83
CA SER A 2 0.83 30.76 -14.85
C SER A 2 0.92 30.00 -13.55
N GLU A 3 1.33 30.68 -12.50
CA GLU A 3 1.21 30.27 -11.11
C GLU A 3 -0.24 29.79 -10.91
N VAL A 4 -0.38 28.53 -10.52
CA VAL A 4 -1.67 28.06 -10.00
C VAL A 4 -1.86 28.87 -8.71
N GLU A 5 -2.68 29.91 -8.79
CA GLU A 5 -3.08 30.71 -7.63
C GLU A 5 -3.41 29.77 -6.47
N PHE A 6 -2.72 29.97 -5.37
CA PHE A 6 -2.98 29.29 -4.11
C PHE A 6 -4.36 29.73 -3.62
N ARG A 7 -5.41 29.05 -4.07
CA ARG A 7 -6.73 29.22 -3.48
C ARG A 7 -6.65 28.71 -2.05
N ALA A 8 -7.14 29.54 -1.12
CA ALA A 8 -7.25 29.15 0.28
C ALA A 8 -7.81 27.72 0.42
N PRO A 9 -7.23 26.86 1.26
CA PRO A 9 -7.66 25.50 1.40
C PRO A 9 -9.15 25.48 1.75
N ARG A 10 -9.97 24.89 0.88
CA ARG A 10 -11.37 24.66 1.18
C ARG A 10 -11.42 23.56 2.22
N ASP A 11 -11.78 23.93 3.44
CA ASP A 11 -12.08 22.93 4.46
C ASP A 11 -13.24 22.06 4.00
N TRP A 12 -13.11 20.75 4.22
CA TRP A 12 -14.20 19.84 3.97
C TRP A 12 -15.38 20.20 4.85
N SER A 13 -16.56 20.24 4.28
CA SER A 13 -17.77 20.33 5.08
C SER A 13 -17.91 19.08 5.96
N ALA A 14 -18.56 19.21 7.10
CA ALA A 14 -18.88 18.03 7.94
C ALA A 14 -19.60 16.95 7.13
N ARG A 15 -20.52 17.34 6.24
CA ARG A 15 -21.21 16.44 5.31
C ARG A 15 -20.26 15.69 4.39
N GLU A 16 -19.26 16.36 3.80
CA GLU A 16 -18.26 15.70 2.94
C GLU A 16 -17.42 14.68 3.73
N ARG A 17 -17.04 15.00 4.96
CA ARG A 17 -16.32 14.06 5.84
C ARG A 17 -17.13 12.80 6.13
N TRP A 18 -18.41 12.96 6.48
CA TRP A 18 -19.31 11.82 6.74
C TRP A 18 -19.53 10.96 5.51
N ILE A 19 -19.77 11.58 4.34
CA ILE A 19 -19.92 10.85 3.07
C ILE A 19 -18.63 10.10 2.73
N ALA A 20 -17.46 10.72 2.88
CA ALA A 20 -16.18 10.07 2.61
C ALA A 20 -15.93 8.87 3.56
N CYS A 21 -16.24 9.03 4.85
CA CYS A 21 -16.13 7.95 5.83
C CYS A 21 -17.05 6.77 5.46
N LEU A 22 -18.33 7.03 5.22
CA LEU A 22 -19.30 6.00 4.83
C LEU A 22 -18.92 5.33 3.51
N ALA A 23 -18.54 6.11 2.50
CA ALA A 23 -18.09 5.58 1.21
C ALA A 23 -16.84 4.70 1.36
N SER A 24 -15.89 5.06 2.23
CA SER A 24 -14.71 4.26 2.51
C SER A 24 -15.07 2.90 3.13
N VAL A 25 -16.00 2.88 4.07
CA VAL A 25 -16.49 1.62 4.67
C VAL A 25 -17.22 0.78 3.62
N LEU A 26 -18.09 1.38 2.80
CA LEU A 26 -18.82 0.66 1.76
C LEU A 26 -17.90 0.10 0.67
N LEU A 27 -16.92 0.87 0.22
CA LEU A 27 -15.93 0.40 -0.76
C LEU A 27 -15.03 -0.71 -0.19
N ALA A 28 -14.64 -0.63 1.08
CA ALA A 28 -13.94 -1.71 1.76
C ALA A 28 -14.82 -2.96 1.88
N ALA A 29 -16.12 -2.79 2.18
CA ALA A 29 -17.08 -3.90 2.26
C ALA A 29 -17.32 -4.58 0.89
N ILE A 30 -17.24 -3.84 -0.24
CA ILE A 30 -17.31 -4.43 -1.58
C ILE A 30 -16.15 -5.40 -1.81
N VAL A 31 -14.94 -5.04 -1.45
CA VAL A 31 -13.76 -5.92 -1.54
C VAL A 31 -13.92 -7.16 -0.65
N LEU A 32 -14.54 -7.01 0.50
CA LEU A 32 -14.80 -8.08 1.47
C LEU A 32 -16.19 -8.70 1.32
N ALA A 33 -16.85 -8.55 0.15
CA ALA A 33 -18.22 -9.02 -0.04
C ALA A 33 -18.37 -10.53 0.19
N GLU A 34 -17.45 -11.34 -0.31
CA GLU A 34 -17.48 -12.80 -0.10
C GLU A 34 -17.37 -13.18 1.38
N PRO A 35 -16.34 -12.72 2.14
CA PRO A 35 -16.29 -12.95 3.59
C PRO A 35 -17.50 -12.42 4.36
N ILE A 36 -18.09 -11.30 3.94
CA ILE A 36 -19.29 -10.73 4.58
C ILE A 36 -20.51 -11.64 4.34
N VAL A 37 -20.73 -12.07 3.10
CA VAL A 37 -21.87 -12.95 2.76
C VAL A 37 -21.73 -14.32 3.42
N ARG A 38 -20.50 -14.81 3.61
CA ARG A 38 -20.22 -16.08 4.27
C ARG A 38 -19.96 -15.96 5.78
N PHE A 39 -20.24 -14.82 6.38
CA PHE A 39 -20.03 -14.58 7.80
C PHE A 39 -20.73 -15.63 8.66
N GLY A 40 -20.05 -16.11 9.70
CA GLY A 40 -20.53 -17.18 10.59
C GLY A 40 -20.35 -18.61 10.03
N THR A 41 -20.05 -18.77 8.73
CA THR A 41 -19.76 -20.08 8.14
C THR A 41 -18.31 -20.23 7.71
N HIS A 42 -17.63 -19.11 7.43
CA HIS A 42 -16.23 -19.06 6.98
C HIS A 42 -15.49 -17.92 7.67
N THR A 43 -14.43 -18.24 8.39
CA THR A 43 -13.52 -17.23 8.96
C THR A 43 -12.54 -16.77 7.89
N LEU A 44 -12.40 -15.45 7.74
CA LEU A 44 -11.41 -14.85 6.83
C LEU A 44 -9.99 -15.23 7.26
N GLY A 45 -9.27 -15.96 6.42
CA GLY A 45 -7.89 -16.34 6.65
C GLY A 45 -7.46 -17.59 5.86
N PRO A 46 -6.15 -17.83 5.74
CA PRO A 46 -5.60 -19.00 5.05
C PRO A 46 -5.59 -20.26 5.97
N TRP A 47 -6.75 -20.65 6.47
CA TRP A 47 -6.91 -21.72 7.49
C TRP A 47 -6.58 -23.12 6.95
N ASP A 48 -6.62 -23.31 5.64
CA ASP A 48 -6.18 -24.54 4.96
C ASP A 48 -4.70 -24.87 5.23
N ASN A 49 -3.89 -23.86 5.55
CA ASN A 49 -2.50 -24.04 5.98
C ASN A 49 -2.38 -24.81 7.32
N ILE A 50 -3.33 -24.62 8.25
CA ILE A 50 -3.37 -25.37 9.51
C ILE A 50 -3.82 -26.80 9.24
N VAL A 51 -4.88 -26.96 8.44
CA VAL A 51 -5.43 -28.28 8.09
C VAL A 51 -4.37 -29.13 7.39
N GLN A 52 -3.54 -28.53 6.53
CA GLN A 52 -2.45 -29.25 5.86
C GLN A 52 -1.47 -29.90 6.84
N GLN A 53 -1.22 -29.27 7.98
CA GLN A 53 -0.20 -29.73 8.94
C GLN A 53 -0.70 -30.81 9.88
N SER A 54 -2.01 -30.97 10.03
CA SER A 54 -2.61 -31.95 10.93
C SER A 54 -3.28 -33.05 10.11
N ALA A 55 -2.70 -34.26 10.17
CA ALA A 55 -3.32 -35.45 9.59
C ALA A 55 -4.73 -35.70 10.13
N GLN A 56 -4.98 -35.33 11.38
CA GLN A 56 -6.28 -35.49 12.06
C GLN A 56 -7.35 -34.51 11.52
N LEU A 57 -6.93 -33.32 11.07
CA LEU A 57 -7.82 -32.31 10.49
C LEU A 57 -8.06 -32.52 8.98
N ARG A 58 -7.26 -33.35 8.33
CA ARG A 58 -7.43 -33.68 6.91
C ARG A 58 -8.59 -34.66 6.77
N GLY A 59 -9.78 -34.14 6.49
CA GLY A 59 -10.92 -34.96 6.09
C GLY A 59 -10.80 -35.49 4.65
N GLU A 60 -11.71 -36.37 4.24
CA GLU A 60 -11.77 -36.97 2.88
C GLU A 60 -11.82 -35.93 1.75
N HIS A 61 -12.27 -34.70 2.04
CA HIS A 61 -12.38 -33.60 1.06
C HIS A 61 -11.22 -32.61 1.12
N TYR A 62 -10.18 -32.87 1.94
CA TYR A 62 -9.01 -32.02 1.98
C TYR A 62 -8.23 -32.11 0.68
N ARG A 63 -8.07 -30.99 0.02
CA ARG A 63 -7.16 -30.81 -1.12
C ARG A 63 -5.91 -30.08 -0.64
N SER A 64 -4.92 -29.87 -1.49
CA SER A 64 -3.71 -29.11 -1.13
C SER A 64 -4.03 -27.69 -0.66
N THR A 65 -3.16 -27.12 0.16
CA THR A 65 -3.20 -25.71 0.54
C THR A 65 -3.18 -24.82 -0.72
N LYS A 66 -4.12 -23.88 -0.79
CA LYS A 66 -4.24 -22.99 -1.95
C LYS A 66 -3.07 -22.01 -2.07
N ASN A 67 -2.70 -21.38 -0.96
CA ASN A 67 -1.55 -20.47 -0.94
C ASN A 67 -0.62 -20.78 0.24
N PRO A 68 0.39 -21.66 0.05
CA PRO A 68 1.29 -22.10 1.12
C PRO A 68 2.21 -20.99 1.64
N ALA A 69 2.35 -19.89 0.92
CA ALA A 69 3.23 -18.80 1.33
C ALA A 69 2.54 -17.77 2.25
N LEU A 70 1.19 -17.74 2.30
CA LEU A 70 0.44 -16.91 3.25
C LEU A 70 0.17 -17.65 4.58
N THR A 71 1.22 -18.16 5.24
CA THR A 71 1.07 -18.92 6.49
C THR A 71 1.07 -18.06 7.75
N ASP A 72 1.69 -16.89 7.71
CA ASP A 72 1.92 -16.05 8.88
C ASP A 72 0.64 -15.66 9.64
N PRO A 73 -0.48 -15.32 8.99
CA PRO A 73 -1.71 -15.01 9.71
C PRO A 73 -2.15 -16.12 10.64
N THR A 74 -2.09 -17.38 10.20
CA THR A 74 -2.55 -18.53 10.96
C THR A 74 -1.49 -19.10 11.91
N ARG A 75 -0.20 -18.91 11.62
CA ARG A 75 0.91 -19.44 12.44
C ARG A 75 1.44 -18.44 13.47
N GLN A 76 1.25 -17.15 13.22
CA GLN A 76 1.86 -16.09 14.01
C GLN A 76 0.83 -15.07 14.49
N PHE A 77 0.23 -14.26 13.61
CA PHE A 77 -0.52 -13.07 14.02
C PHE A 77 -1.79 -13.38 14.79
N VAL A 78 -2.59 -14.33 14.35
CA VAL A 78 -3.79 -14.74 15.08
C VAL A 78 -3.45 -15.45 16.39
N PRO A 79 -2.53 -16.44 16.43
CA PRO A 79 -2.07 -17.04 17.70
C PRO A 79 -1.56 -16.00 18.71
N TRP A 80 -0.77 -15.02 18.28
CA TRP A 80 -0.28 -13.96 19.19
C TRP A 80 -1.42 -13.09 19.71
N ALA A 81 -2.39 -12.73 18.88
CA ALA A 81 -3.55 -11.95 19.31
C ALA A 81 -4.44 -12.73 20.29
N LEU A 82 -4.64 -14.03 20.07
CA LEU A 82 -5.40 -14.89 20.98
C LEU A 82 -4.66 -15.11 22.30
N GLN A 83 -3.33 -15.29 22.28
CA GLN A 83 -2.52 -15.34 23.50
C GLN A 83 -2.64 -14.04 24.29
N ALA A 84 -2.56 -12.91 23.60
CA ALA A 84 -2.73 -11.59 24.24
C ALA A 84 -4.12 -11.44 24.86
N ARG A 85 -5.17 -11.90 24.19
CA ARG A 85 -6.53 -11.96 24.73
C ARG A 85 -6.60 -12.74 26.02
N THR A 86 -6.00 -13.94 26.05
CA THR A 86 -5.94 -14.79 27.26
C THR A 86 -5.26 -14.09 28.42
N GLU A 87 -4.18 -13.35 28.18
CA GLU A 87 -3.50 -12.58 29.20
C GLU A 87 -4.37 -11.42 29.72
N TRP A 88 -5.02 -10.66 28.81
CA TRP A 88 -5.95 -9.59 29.19
C TRP A 88 -7.14 -10.11 30.00
N GLU A 89 -7.75 -11.23 29.59
CA GLU A 89 -8.86 -11.88 30.32
C GLU A 89 -8.43 -12.32 31.72
N ALA A 90 -7.17 -12.69 31.91
CA ALA A 90 -6.59 -13.03 33.21
C ALA A 90 -6.10 -11.81 34.02
N GLY A 91 -6.35 -10.57 33.55
CA GLY A 91 -5.92 -9.33 34.20
C GLY A 91 -4.41 -9.08 34.13
N ARG A 92 -3.70 -9.72 33.22
CA ARG A 92 -2.26 -9.57 33.05
C ARG A 92 -1.93 -8.84 31.74
N ALA A 93 -0.86 -8.03 31.75
CA ALA A 93 -0.34 -7.46 30.51
C ALA A 93 0.31 -8.56 29.63
N PRO A 94 0.07 -8.60 28.32
CA PRO A 94 0.57 -9.64 27.42
C PRO A 94 2.03 -9.41 27.05
N LEU A 95 2.92 -9.46 28.03
CA LEU A 95 4.36 -9.19 27.83
C LEU A 95 5.10 -10.39 27.27
N TRP A 96 4.63 -11.61 27.57
CA TRP A 96 5.33 -12.86 27.32
C TRP A 96 4.42 -13.87 26.64
N ASN A 97 4.94 -14.58 25.63
CA ASN A 97 4.29 -15.71 25.00
C ASN A 97 4.93 -17.02 25.50
N SER A 98 4.25 -17.71 26.38
CA SER A 98 4.70 -19.00 26.92
C SER A 98 4.48 -20.19 25.99
N MET A 99 3.73 -20.00 24.90
CA MET A 99 3.33 -21.07 23.98
C MET A 99 4.33 -21.31 22.85
N ASN A 100 5.38 -20.52 22.75
CA ASN A 100 6.35 -20.62 21.66
C ASN A 100 7.77 -20.76 22.23
N CYS A 101 8.56 -21.73 21.75
CA CYS A 101 9.99 -21.91 22.00
C CYS A 101 10.40 -21.81 23.47
N SER A 102 9.61 -22.41 24.40
CA SER A 102 9.79 -22.29 25.86
C SER A 102 9.61 -20.89 26.43
N GLY A 103 9.03 -19.97 25.65
CA GLY A 103 8.71 -18.64 26.02
C GLY A 103 9.53 -17.57 25.26
N VAL A 104 8.83 -16.60 24.70
CA VAL A 104 9.43 -15.46 23.97
C VAL A 104 8.70 -14.15 24.31
N PRO A 105 9.36 -12.99 24.22
CA PRO A 105 8.68 -11.71 24.40
C PRO A 105 7.52 -11.56 23.43
N LEU A 106 6.33 -11.19 23.92
CA LEU A 106 5.15 -10.97 23.08
C LEU A 106 4.95 -9.50 22.75
N LEU A 107 5.04 -8.61 23.74
CA LEU A 107 4.96 -7.17 23.49
C LEU A 107 6.18 -6.67 22.70
N ALA A 108 7.38 -7.09 23.05
CA ALA A 108 8.60 -6.72 22.36
C ALA A 108 8.73 -7.32 20.95
N ASN A 109 7.97 -8.38 20.65
CA ASN A 109 7.75 -8.82 19.27
C ASN A 109 6.85 -7.80 18.56
N TYR A 110 7.45 -6.90 17.84
CA TYR A 110 6.78 -5.78 17.21
C TYR A 110 5.62 -6.21 16.29
N GLN A 111 5.79 -7.33 15.57
CA GLN A 111 4.78 -7.81 14.62
C GLN A 111 3.52 -8.39 15.30
N SER A 112 3.55 -8.60 16.60
CA SER A 112 2.34 -8.96 17.38
C SER A 112 1.30 -7.82 17.37
N ALA A 113 1.73 -6.58 17.13
CA ALA A 113 0.88 -5.38 17.00
C ALA A 113 -0.13 -5.22 18.16
N LEU A 114 0.27 -5.55 19.39
CA LEU A 114 -0.65 -5.66 20.54
C LEU A 114 -1.41 -4.39 20.86
N LEU A 115 -0.79 -3.23 20.63
CA LEU A 115 -1.37 -1.91 20.92
C LEU A 115 -2.05 -1.29 19.69
N SER A 116 -2.07 -2.00 18.55
CA SER A 116 -2.67 -1.53 17.32
C SER A 116 -4.20 -1.51 17.43
N PRO A 117 -4.89 -0.43 17.01
CA PRO A 117 -6.34 -0.41 16.95
C PRO A 117 -6.93 -1.47 16.00
N PHE A 118 -6.14 -1.92 15.02
CA PHE A 118 -6.54 -2.99 14.11
C PHE A 118 -6.47 -4.39 14.73
N THR A 119 -5.78 -4.55 15.86
CA THR A 119 -5.72 -5.80 16.62
C THR A 119 -6.79 -5.86 17.74
N LEU A 120 -7.29 -4.72 18.20
CA LEU A 120 -8.29 -4.66 19.27
C LEU A 120 -9.53 -5.56 19.05
N PRO A 121 -10.08 -5.71 17.82
CA PRO A 121 -11.20 -6.61 17.59
C PRO A 121 -10.95 -8.04 18.10
N PHE A 122 -9.71 -8.55 17.99
CA PHE A 122 -9.35 -9.91 18.41
C PHE A 122 -9.43 -10.13 19.93
N TYR A 123 -9.41 -9.04 20.72
CA TYR A 123 -9.49 -9.13 22.17
C TYR A 123 -10.92 -9.28 22.69
N VAL A 124 -11.91 -8.82 21.90
CA VAL A 124 -13.30 -8.67 22.39
C VAL A 124 -14.34 -9.42 21.53
N LEU A 125 -14.00 -9.80 20.30
CA LEU A 125 -14.93 -10.41 19.36
C LEU A 125 -14.55 -11.88 19.07
N PRO A 126 -15.52 -12.69 18.60
CA PRO A 126 -15.22 -13.99 18.00
C PRO A 126 -14.27 -13.83 16.80
N LEU A 127 -13.48 -14.86 16.49
CA LEU A 127 -12.38 -14.81 15.53
C LEU A 127 -12.82 -14.40 14.11
N ASP A 128 -13.98 -14.87 13.66
CA ASP A 128 -14.56 -14.52 12.36
C ASP A 128 -14.90 -13.03 12.26
N ALA A 129 -15.59 -12.49 13.28
CA ALA A 129 -15.89 -11.06 13.38
C ALA A 129 -14.63 -10.20 13.53
N ALA A 130 -13.67 -10.64 14.35
CA ALA A 130 -12.42 -9.95 14.59
C ALA A 130 -11.58 -9.82 13.30
N SER A 131 -11.41 -10.93 12.58
CA SER A 131 -10.65 -10.96 11.32
C SER A 131 -11.29 -10.03 10.26
N LEU A 132 -12.62 -10.12 10.11
CA LEU A 132 -13.36 -9.31 9.15
C LEU A 132 -13.31 -7.82 9.51
N LEU A 133 -13.54 -7.47 10.79
CA LEU A 133 -13.51 -6.07 11.23
C LEU A 133 -12.12 -5.45 11.13
N SER A 134 -11.06 -6.21 11.47
CA SER A 134 -9.69 -5.77 11.30
C SER A 134 -9.37 -5.47 9.84
N ALA A 135 -9.74 -6.36 8.93
CA ALA A 135 -9.55 -6.20 7.49
C ALA A 135 -10.31 -4.98 6.94
N LEU A 136 -11.60 -4.86 7.32
CA LEU A 136 -12.47 -3.74 6.92
C LEU A 136 -11.89 -2.41 7.40
N ALA A 137 -11.44 -2.35 8.66
CA ALA A 137 -10.88 -1.12 9.24
C ALA A 137 -9.60 -0.66 8.54
N LYS A 138 -8.68 -1.58 8.18
CA LYS A 138 -7.46 -1.27 7.44
C LYS A 138 -7.77 -0.68 6.06
N LEU A 139 -8.66 -1.33 5.29
CA LEU A 139 -9.06 -0.84 3.96
C LEU A 139 -9.82 0.49 4.03
N ALA A 140 -10.75 0.63 4.97
CA ALA A 140 -11.49 1.86 5.15
C ALA A 140 -10.57 3.02 5.57
N ALA A 141 -9.60 2.77 6.44
CA ALA A 141 -8.58 3.76 6.83
C ALA A 141 -7.73 4.20 5.62
N ALA A 142 -7.23 3.24 4.82
CA ALA A 142 -6.46 3.54 3.62
C ALA A 142 -7.27 4.41 2.64
N LEU A 143 -8.52 4.06 2.37
CA LEU A 143 -9.42 4.81 1.51
C LEU A 143 -9.69 6.24 2.04
N PHE A 144 -10.09 6.34 3.31
CA PHE A 144 -10.46 7.61 3.92
C PHE A 144 -9.27 8.58 4.00
N PHE A 145 -8.13 8.12 4.47
CA PHE A 145 -6.96 8.97 4.64
C PHE A 145 -6.34 9.37 3.29
N THR A 146 -6.35 8.47 2.29
CA THR A 146 -5.88 8.82 0.94
C THR A 146 -6.81 9.85 0.30
N TYR A 147 -8.11 9.65 0.38
CA TYR A 147 -9.07 10.67 -0.08
C TYR A 147 -8.80 12.01 0.60
N GLY A 148 -8.59 11.98 1.93
CA GLY A 148 -8.27 13.15 2.75
C GLY A 148 -7.05 13.91 2.29
N PHE A 149 -5.98 13.22 2.09
CA PHE A 149 -4.73 13.79 1.60
C PHE A 149 -4.90 14.41 0.20
N LEU A 150 -5.50 13.65 -0.75
CA LEU A 150 -5.71 14.12 -2.11
C LEU A 150 -6.64 15.34 -2.18
N ARG A 151 -7.65 15.42 -1.32
CA ARG A 151 -8.47 16.62 -1.18
C ARG A 151 -7.71 17.78 -0.56
N ALA A 152 -6.84 17.53 0.41
CA ALA A 152 -6.00 18.57 1.02
C ALA A 152 -5.06 19.21 -0.01
N ILE A 153 -4.56 18.45 -0.96
CA ILE A 153 -3.75 18.95 -2.08
C ILE A 153 -4.59 19.51 -3.24
N GLN A 154 -5.89 19.74 -2.99
CA GLN A 154 -6.84 20.45 -3.87
C GLN A 154 -7.26 19.69 -5.15
N LEU A 155 -7.15 18.38 -5.19
CA LEU A 155 -7.75 17.59 -6.25
C LEU A 155 -9.29 17.57 -6.12
N SER A 156 -10.00 17.46 -7.23
CA SER A 156 -11.46 17.34 -7.25
C SER A 156 -11.91 16.07 -6.51
N ARG A 157 -13.20 16.01 -6.13
CA ARG A 157 -13.76 14.85 -5.44
C ARG A 157 -13.59 13.55 -6.23
N ALA A 158 -13.84 13.62 -7.55
CA ALA A 158 -13.71 12.46 -8.43
C ALA A 158 -12.27 11.97 -8.54
N ALA A 159 -11.32 12.88 -8.76
CA ALA A 159 -9.90 12.55 -8.84
C ALA A 159 -9.38 11.99 -7.50
N ALA A 160 -9.78 12.60 -6.37
CA ALA A 160 -9.40 12.13 -5.05
C ALA A 160 -10.00 10.75 -4.72
N ALA A 161 -11.27 10.51 -5.09
CA ALA A 161 -11.91 9.20 -4.90
C ALA A 161 -11.22 8.12 -5.73
N PHE A 162 -10.92 8.40 -7.01
CA PHE A 162 -10.17 7.47 -7.84
C PHE A 162 -8.78 7.15 -7.26
N GLY A 163 -8.02 8.17 -6.85
CA GLY A 163 -6.70 7.97 -6.25
C GLY A 163 -6.76 7.20 -4.93
N ALA A 164 -7.82 7.41 -4.13
CA ALA A 164 -8.03 6.65 -2.90
C ALA A 164 -8.25 5.15 -3.18
N VAL A 165 -9.08 4.82 -4.15
CA VAL A 165 -9.29 3.43 -4.60
C VAL A 165 -7.98 2.86 -5.17
N ALA A 166 -7.30 3.61 -6.05
CA ALA A 166 -6.05 3.20 -6.68
C ALA A 166 -4.94 2.87 -5.66
N TYR A 167 -4.85 3.61 -4.56
CA TYR A 167 -3.89 3.30 -3.49
C TYR A 167 -4.31 2.11 -2.64
N SER A 168 -5.59 2.05 -2.26
CA SER A 168 -6.06 1.10 -1.24
C SER A 168 -6.33 -0.31 -1.80
N TRP A 169 -6.62 -0.42 -3.10
CA TRP A 169 -6.94 -1.70 -3.76
C TRP A 169 -5.75 -2.30 -4.52
N THR A 170 -4.54 -1.94 -4.12
CA THR A 170 -3.33 -2.56 -4.68
C THR A 170 -3.15 -3.97 -4.15
N THR A 171 -2.48 -4.82 -4.92
CA THR A 171 -2.23 -6.21 -4.50
C THR A 171 -1.47 -6.27 -3.18
N GLY A 172 -0.52 -5.36 -2.95
CA GLY A 172 0.22 -5.31 -1.68
C GLY A 172 -0.66 -5.06 -0.46
N HIS A 173 -1.73 -4.23 -0.58
CA HIS A 173 -2.70 -4.06 0.51
C HIS A 173 -3.64 -5.26 0.65
N LEU A 174 -4.14 -5.79 -0.47
CA LEU A 174 -5.15 -6.85 -0.44
C LEU A 174 -4.56 -8.21 -0.06
N MET A 175 -3.45 -8.59 -0.65
CA MET A 175 -2.78 -9.86 -0.39
C MET A 175 -2.28 -9.97 1.05
N LEU A 176 -1.75 -8.87 1.59
CA LEU A 176 -1.22 -8.81 2.96
C LEU A 176 -2.25 -8.33 3.99
N LEU A 177 -3.55 -8.31 3.66
CA LEU A 177 -4.59 -7.68 4.48
C LEU A 177 -4.65 -8.19 5.93
N LEU A 178 -4.37 -9.47 6.14
CA LEU A 178 -4.31 -10.08 7.49
C LEU A 178 -2.93 -9.96 8.16
N HIS A 179 -1.94 -9.38 7.46
CA HIS A 179 -0.63 -9.08 8.02
C HIS A 179 -0.61 -7.67 8.66
N PRO A 180 0.44 -7.32 9.43
CA PRO A 180 0.62 -5.98 9.97
C PRO A 180 0.95 -4.91 8.91
N HIS A 181 1.48 -5.29 7.74
CA HIS A 181 1.89 -4.36 6.69
C HIS A 181 0.81 -3.33 6.32
N PRO A 182 -0.42 -3.74 5.94
CA PRO A 182 -1.47 -2.79 5.59
C PRO A 182 -1.94 -1.93 6.76
N ALA A 183 -1.74 -2.38 8.00
CA ALA A 183 -2.06 -1.58 9.18
C ALA A 183 -1.16 -0.33 9.28
N VAL A 184 0.12 -0.46 8.88
CA VAL A 184 1.06 0.67 8.82
C VAL A 184 0.78 1.52 7.59
N THR A 185 0.82 0.93 6.38
CA THR A 185 0.74 1.68 5.13
C THR A 185 -0.61 2.37 4.89
N ALA A 186 -1.71 1.89 5.51
CA ALA A 186 -3.00 2.58 5.50
C ALA A 186 -2.95 3.95 6.20
N LEU A 187 -1.98 4.16 7.09
CA LEU A 187 -1.81 5.41 7.84
C LEU A 187 -0.83 6.38 7.19
N LEU A 188 -0.03 5.95 6.20
CA LEU A 188 0.87 6.84 5.46
C LEU A 188 0.14 8.07 4.89
N PRO A 189 -1.02 7.95 4.22
CA PRO A 189 -1.75 9.12 3.75
C PRO A 189 -2.26 10.03 4.88
N ALA A 190 -2.52 9.50 6.09
CA ALA A 190 -2.90 10.31 7.25
C ALA A 190 -1.73 11.19 7.72
N LEU A 191 -0.53 10.63 7.77
CA LEU A 191 0.70 11.37 8.10
C LEU A 191 0.95 12.50 7.09
N LEU A 192 0.81 12.20 5.79
CA LEU A 192 0.94 13.18 4.71
C LEU A 192 -0.14 14.26 4.77
N TRP A 193 -1.37 13.87 5.09
CA TRP A 193 -2.49 14.80 5.23
C TRP A 193 -2.26 15.78 6.37
N CYS A 194 -1.90 15.29 7.54
CA CYS A 194 -1.58 16.14 8.69
C CYS A 194 -0.42 17.10 8.37
N THR A 195 0.64 16.58 7.73
CA THR A 195 1.80 17.38 7.30
C THR A 195 1.38 18.50 6.34
N GLU A 196 0.61 18.20 5.31
CA GLU A 196 0.13 19.22 4.35
C GLU A 196 -0.70 20.30 5.04
N ARG A 197 -1.61 19.90 5.95
CA ARG A 197 -2.45 20.84 6.69
C ARG A 197 -1.65 21.75 7.64
N ILE A 198 -0.55 21.25 8.22
CA ILE A 198 0.36 22.06 9.01
C ILE A 198 1.01 23.13 8.15
N PHE A 199 1.53 22.76 6.97
CA PHE A 199 2.13 23.73 6.05
C PHE A 199 1.12 24.78 5.57
N GLN A 200 -0.10 24.37 5.19
CA GLN A 200 -1.17 25.28 4.78
C GLN A 200 -1.55 26.26 5.88
N ALA A 201 -1.63 25.79 7.12
CA ALA A 201 -1.90 26.65 8.26
C ALA A 201 -0.75 27.63 8.55
N ALA A 202 0.50 27.20 8.34
CA ALA A 202 1.68 28.06 8.46
C ALA A 202 1.71 29.14 7.36
N GLU A 203 1.36 28.81 6.12
CA GLU A 203 1.25 29.72 4.98
C GLU A 203 0.20 30.83 5.22
N THR A 204 -0.93 30.46 5.84
CA THR A 204 -2.02 31.40 6.15
C THR A 204 -1.90 32.05 7.52
N GLY A 205 -0.83 31.79 8.27
CA GLY A 205 -0.62 32.37 9.61
C GLY A 205 -1.55 31.81 10.71
N GLN A 206 -2.30 30.74 10.45
CA GLN A 206 -3.25 30.14 11.38
C GLN A 206 -2.57 29.24 12.41
N ARG A 207 -1.91 29.84 13.39
CA ARG A 207 -1.10 29.14 14.40
C ARG A 207 -1.88 28.06 15.16
N ALA A 208 -3.08 28.36 15.63
CA ALA A 208 -3.91 27.38 16.37
C ALA A 208 -4.25 26.16 15.50
N THR A 209 -4.55 26.37 14.21
CA THR A 209 -4.82 25.31 13.24
C THR A 209 -3.57 24.45 13.02
N ALA A 210 -2.38 25.03 12.89
CA ALA A 210 -1.13 24.30 12.76
C ALA A 210 -0.88 23.37 13.97
N TRP A 211 -1.12 23.84 15.19
CA TRP A 211 -0.97 23.02 16.40
C TRP A 211 -2.02 21.92 16.51
N ARG A 212 -3.27 22.17 16.12
CA ARG A 212 -4.30 21.11 16.04
C ARG A 212 -3.88 19.97 15.09
N TRP A 213 -3.37 20.33 13.93
CA TRP A 213 -2.87 19.32 12.98
C TRP A 213 -1.55 18.68 13.45
N GLY A 214 -0.72 19.38 14.22
CA GLY A 214 0.42 18.81 14.93
C GLY A 214 0.01 17.74 15.94
N ALA A 215 -1.04 17.98 16.72
CA ALA A 215 -1.60 16.98 17.64
C ALA A 215 -2.19 15.77 16.90
N MET A 216 -2.91 16.01 15.77
CA MET A 216 -3.39 14.92 14.90
C MET A 216 -2.26 14.11 14.27
N LEU A 217 -1.17 14.78 13.88
CA LEU A 217 0.05 14.10 13.41
C LEU A 217 0.64 13.22 14.52
N GLY A 218 0.67 13.72 15.76
CA GLY A 218 1.12 12.93 16.91
C GLY A 218 0.32 11.67 17.13
N LEU A 219 -1.02 11.78 17.07
CA LEU A 219 -1.90 10.62 17.16
C LEU A 219 -1.69 9.64 15.99
N ALA A 220 -1.63 10.15 14.75
CA ALA A 220 -1.38 9.32 13.58
C ALA A 220 -0.01 8.61 13.68
N THR A 221 1.04 9.31 14.10
CA THR A 221 2.37 8.74 14.34
C THR A 221 2.33 7.66 15.42
N ALA A 222 1.65 7.90 16.53
CA ALA A 222 1.52 6.90 17.61
C ALA A 222 0.87 5.61 17.08
N ILE A 223 -0.26 5.74 16.37
CA ILE A 223 -0.98 4.59 15.81
C ILE A 223 -0.11 3.87 14.77
N THR A 224 0.61 4.59 13.92
CA THR A 224 1.52 3.99 12.92
C THR A 224 2.67 3.25 13.62
N CYS A 225 3.25 3.81 14.66
CA CYS A 225 4.31 3.17 15.44
C CYS A 225 3.88 1.88 16.12
N VAL A 226 2.62 1.72 16.52
CA VAL A 226 2.13 0.49 17.16
C VAL A 226 1.45 -0.47 16.18
N ALA A 227 1.42 -0.15 14.88
CA ALA A 227 0.73 -0.94 13.86
C ALA A 227 1.42 -2.26 13.49
N GLY A 228 2.64 -2.51 13.99
CA GLY A 228 3.22 -3.85 14.02
C GLY A 228 4.17 -4.22 12.88
N HIS A 229 4.68 -3.26 12.07
CA HIS A 229 5.67 -3.59 11.05
C HIS A 229 6.78 -2.54 10.96
N PRO A 230 7.98 -2.82 11.53
CA PRO A 230 9.03 -1.81 11.66
C PRO A 230 9.63 -1.38 10.32
N GLU A 231 9.75 -2.30 9.35
CA GLU A 231 10.26 -1.98 8.02
C GLU A 231 9.30 -1.05 7.26
N MET A 232 7.98 -1.29 7.36
CA MET A 232 6.98 -0.39 6.77
C MET A 232 6.96 0.97 7.46
N LEU A 233 7.14 1.01 8.79
CA LEU A 233 7.28 2.27 9.53
C LEU A 233 8.46 3.10 9.01
N LEU A 234 9.60 2.46 8.72
CA LEU A 234 10.77 3.14 8.16
C LEU A 234 10.48 3.66 6.74
N VAL A 235 9.80 2.88 5.90
CA VAL A 235 9.38 3.33 4.56
C VAL A 235 8.46 4.55 4.66
N ASP A 236 7.45 4.51 5.53
CA ASP A 236 6.51 5.61 5.73
C ASP A 236 7.24 6.87 6.24
N ALA A 237 8.19 6.70 7.17
CA ALA A 237 9.01 7.79 7.69
C ALA A 237 9.86 8.45 6.60
N LEU A 238 10.48 7.66 5.71
CA LEU A 238 11.25 8.17 4.57
C LEU A 238 10.36 8.96 3.60
N VAL A 239 9.17 8.43 3.26
CA VAL A 239 8.20 9.15 2.40
C VAL A 239 7.78 10.46 3.04
N CYS A 240 7.45 10.46 4.33
CA CYS A 240 7.08 11.67 5.07
C CYS A 240 8.23 12.68 5.13
N ALA A 241 9.47 12.25 5.39
CA ALA A 241 10.63 13.12 5.43
C ALA A 241 10.87 13.84 4.09
N VAL A 242 10.78 13.09 2.98
CA VAL A 242 10.90 13.68 1.64
C VAL A 242 9.73 14.62 1.35
N TYR A 243 8.52 14.27 1.77
CA TYR A 243 7.37 15.16 1.61
C TYR A 243 7.55 16.49 2.38
N VAL A 244 8.01 16.42 3.62
CA VAL A 244 8.33 17.62 4.44
C VAL A 244 9.38 18.47 3.75
N LEU A 245 10.47 17.86 3.27
CA LEU A 245 11.53 18.57 2.54
C LEU A 245 10.97 19.26 1.28
N MET A 246 10.23 18.51 0.46
CA MET A 246 9.60 19.07 -0.74
C MET A 246 8.67 20.25 -0.42
N ARG A 247 7.82 20.08 0.61
CA ARG A 247 6.90 21.15 1.02
C ARG A 247 7.63 22.38 1.56
N GLY A 248 8.68 22.17 2.35
CA GLY A 248 9.52 23.25 2.85
C GLY A 248 10.18 24.05 1.71
N LEU A 249 10.77 23.34 0.73
CA LEU A 249 11.37 23.97 -0.45
C LEU A 249 10.32 24.70 -1.30
N ALA A 250 9.11 24.14 -1.45
CA ALA A 250 8.04 24.71 -2.24
C ALA A 250 7.48 26.02 -1.67
N THR A 251 7.57 26.25 -0.35
CA THR A 251 7.11 27.52 0.27
C THR A 251 7.94 28.71 -0.16
N ARG A 252 9.20 28.51 -0.57
CA ARG A 252 10.19 29.57 -0.86
C ARG A 252 10.30 30.60 0.26
N SER A 253 9.87 30.28 1.47
CA SER A 253 9.83 31.16 2.62
C SER A 253 10.34 30.46 3.87
N TRP A 254 11.48 30.88 4.35
CA TRP A 254 12.05 30.39 5.63
C TRP A 254 11.08 30.56 6.79
N HIS A 255 10.38 31.69 6.86
CA HIS A 255 9.43 31.96 7.93
C HIS A 255 8.26 30.97 7.97
N VAL A 256 7.75 30.58 6.82
CA VAL A 256 6.67 29.56 6.71
C VAL A 256 7.20 28.21 7.14
N THR A 257 8.37 27.82 6.64
CA THR A 257 9.00 26.54 6.99
C THR A 257 9.27 26.46 8.49
N ALA A 258 9.84 27.52 9.10
CA ALA A 258 10.08 27.58 10.53
C ALA A 258 8.79 27.50 11.38
N ARG A 259 7.70 28.16 10.93
CA ARG A 259 6.39 28.05 11.59
C ARG A 259 5.78 26.66 11.51
N ALA A 260 6.00 25.93 10.40
CA ALA A 260 5.54 24.57 10.25
C ALA A 260 6.38 23.56 11.03
N SER A 261 7.69 23.79 11.14
CA SER A 261 8.63 22.83 11.73
C SER A 261 8.31 22.50 13.19
N LEU A 262 7.95 23.48 14.01
CA LEU A 262 7.70 23.22 15.44
C LEU A 262 6.48 22.31 15.67
N PRO A 263 5.28 22.55 15.09
CA PRO A 263 4.15 21.63 15.19
C PRO A 263 4.45 20.23 14.61
N LEU A 264 5.25 20.15 13.53
CA LEU A 264 5.67 18.88 12.93
C LEU A 264 6.54 18.08 13.90
N VAL A 265 7.63 18.69 14.42
CA VAL A 265 8.57 18.02 15.30
C VAL A 265 7.88 17.59 16.60
N VAL A 266 7.13 18.52 17.24
CA VAL A 266 6.41 18.22 18.47
C VAL A 266 5.36 17.12 18.25
N GLY A 267 4.65 17.14 17.11
CA GLY A 267 3.70 16.10 16.75
C GLY A 267 4.37 14.72 16.65
N VAL A 268 5.47 14.62 15.90
CA VAL A 268 6.21 13.36 15.76
C VAL A 268 6.76 12.86 17.08
N LEU A 269 7.37 13.75 17.88
CA LEU A 269 7.91 13.39 19.22
C LEU A 269 6.81 12.95 20.18
N LEU A 270 5.67 13.63 20.19
CA LEU A 270 4.51 13.22 20.99
C LEU A 270 4.01 11.83 20.56
N GLY A 271 3.92 11.57 19.24
CA GLY A 271 3.54 10.28 18.71
C GLY A 271 4.50 9.16 19.12
N ALA A 272 5.80 9.40 19.02
CA ALA A 272 6.82 8.46 19.46
C ALA A 272 6.76 8.22 20.99
N LEU A 273 6.52 9.25 21.78
CA LEU A 273 6.36 9.14 23.22
C LEU A 273 5.12 8.32 23.60
N LEU A 274 3.99 8.53 22.94
CA LEU A 274 2.77 7.73 23.14
C LEU A 274 2.96 6.26 22.73
N ALA A 275 3.81 6.00 21.75
CA ALA A 275 4.16 4.64 21.31
C ALA A 275 5.33 4.02 22.10
N ALA A 276 5.95 4.74 23.05
CA ALA A 276 7.11 4.28 23.82
C ALA A 276 6.89 2.92 24.51
N PRO A 277 5.69 2.58 25.03
CA PRO A 277 5.44 1.27 25.61
C PRO A 277 5.66 0.08 24.64
N GLN A 278 5.54 0.31 23.31
CA GLN A 278 5.86 -0.65 22.28
C GLN A 278 7.30 -0.51 21.77
N LEU A 279 7.74 0.73 21.56
CA LEU A 279 9.03 1.03 20.92
C LEU A 279 10.22 0.67 21.81
N LEU A 280 10.16 0.94 23.10
CA LEU A 280 11.29 0.72 24.00
C LEU A 280 11.59 -0.78 24.20
N PRO A 281 10.59 -1.65 24.53
CA PRO A 281 10.84 -3.08 24.60
C PRO A 281 11.28 -3.70 23.27
N PHE A 282 10.74 -3.19 22.15
CA PHE A 282 11.18 -3.64 20.84
C PHE A 282 12.64 -3.26 20.56
N ALA A 283 13.05 -2.05 20.86
CA ALA A 283 14.44 -1.61 20.69
C ALA A 283 15.41 -2.47 21.52
N GLU A 284 15.08 -2.73 22.78
CA GLU A 284 15.85 -3.63 23.64
C GLU A 284 15.94 -5.03 23.05
N TYR A 285 14.82 -5.60 22.62
CA TYR A 285 14.76 -6.93 22.01
C TYR A 285 15.59 -6.99 20.71
N MET A 286 15.51 -5.97 19.86
CA MET A 286 16.29 -5.90 18.61
C MET A 286 17.78 -5.83 18.87
N LEU A 287 18.22 -4.98 19.80
CA LEU A 287 19.64 -4.83 20.16
C LEU A 287 20.24 -6.13 20.73
N GLY A 288 19.43 -6.94 21.43
CA GLY A 288 19.80 -8.26 21.95
C GLY A 288 19.75 -9.40 20.94
N SER A 289 19.18 -9.17 19.75
CA SER A 289 18.94 -10.25 18.78
C SER A 289 20.10 -10.45 17.81
N ASP A 290 20.26 -11.69 17.34
CA ASP A 290 21.22 -12.03 16.29
C ASP A 290 20.83 -11.43 14.92
N MET A 291 19.55 -11.13 14.71
CA MET A 291 19.06 -10.46 13.51
C MET A 291 19.72 -9.09 13.30
N TYR A 292 19.89 -8.33 14.40
CA TYR A 292 20.55 -7.01 14.36
C TYR A 292 22.04 -7.13 13.96
N ARG A 293 22.67 -8.24 14.30
CA ARG A 293 24.10 -8.49 14.05
C ARG A 293 24.39 -9.12 12.69
N ARG A 294 23.37 -9.65 12.01
CA ARG A 294 23.56 -10.25 10.68
C ARG A 294 23.59 -9.16 9.61
N PRO A 295 24.64 -9.11 8.76
CA PRO A 295 24.60 -8.23 7.62
C PRO A 295 23.42 -8.64 6.74
N THR A 296 22.47 -7.75 6.53
CA THR A 296 21.40 -7.95 5.57
C THR A 296 22.04 -8.09 4.18
N ARG A 297 21.91 -9.28 3.59
CA ARG A 297 22.31 -9.46 2.21
C ARG A 297 21.30 -8.73 1.35
N PHE A 298 21.78 -7.78 0.54
CA PHE A 298 21.00 -7.22 -0.52
C PHE A 298 20.49 -8.37 -1.42
N GLN A 299 19.19 -8.57 -1.46
CA GLN A 299 18.56 -9.44 -2.43
C GLN A 299 17.96 -8.52 -3.48
N ALA A 300 18.55 -8.47 -4.66
CA ALA A 300 17.87 -7.94 -5.83
C ALA A 300 16.60 -8.77 -6.00
N VAL A 301 15.45 -8.09 -5.97
CA VAL A 301 14.18 -8.81 -5.90
C VAL A 301 13.88 -9.42 -7.25
N ASP A 302 14.10 -8.69 -8.34
CA ASP A 302 13.55 -9.14 -9.61
C ASP A 302 14.46 -8.81 -10.78
N ALA A 303 14.45 -9.71 -11.74
CA ALA A 303 15.00 -9.44 -13.06
C ALA A 303 14.06 -8.49 -13.83
N PRO A 304 14.59 -7.62 -14.70
CA PRO A 304 13.78 -6.71 -15.52
C PRO A 304 12.70 -7.42 -16.34
N GLU A 305 12.86 -8.72 -16.59
CA GLU A 305 11.90 -9.55 -17.31
C GLU A 305 10.55 -9.69 -16.57
N GLN A 306 10.52 -9.44 -15.25
CA GLN A 306 9.29 -9.51 -14.45
C GLN A 306 8.46 -8.20 -14.45
N LEU A 307 8.95 -7.13 -15.09
CA LEU A 307 8.21 -5.87 -15.24
C LEU A 307 6.76 -6.02 -15.76
N PRO A 308 6.44 -7.00 -16.63
CA PRO A 308 5.05 -7.21 -17.06
C PRO A 308 4.07 -7.46 -15.92
N LEU A 309 4.51 -7.96 -14.74
CA LEU A 309 3.66 -8.13 -13.54
C LEU A 309 3.06 -6.81 -13.05
N LEU A 310 3.67 -5.67 -13.36
CA LEU A 310 3.10 -4.36 -13.04
C LEU A 310 1.79 -4.07 -13.82
N VAL A 311 1.56 -4.74 -14.94
CA VAL A 311 0.39 -4.53 -15.81
C VAL A 311 -0.51 -5.75 -15.82
N PHE A 312 0.09 -6.94 -15.87
CA PHE A 312 -0.59 -8.23 -15.97
C PHE A 312 -0.21 -9.09 -14.77
N PRO A 313 -0.90 -8.98 -13.63
CA PRO A 313 -0.73 -9.93 -12.54
C PRO A 313 -1.22 -11.31 -12.97
N ASP A 314 -0.78 -12.32 -12.26
CA ASP A 314 -1.20 -13.71 -12.45
C ASP A 314 -0.85 -14.37 -13.80
N PHE A 315 -0.10 -13.70 -14.71
CA PHE A 315 0.34 -14.38 -15.93
C PHE A 315 1.29 -15.56 -15.65
N ILE A 316 1.88 -15.57 -14.45
CA ILE A 316 2.67 -16.67 -13.91
C ILE A 316 1.82 -17.73 -13.18
N GLY A 317 0.50 -17.66 -13.30
CA GLY A 317 -0.49 -18.47 -12.61
C GLY A 317 -0.84 -17.92 -11.22
N ASN A 318 -2.00 -18.35 -10.70
CA ASN A 318 -2.53 -17.88 -9.42
C ASN A 318 -2.71 -19.07 -8.46
N PRO A 319 -2.19 -19.02 -7.22
CA PRO A 319 -2.29 -20.13 -6.26
C PRO A 319 -3.73 -20.47 -5.85
N LEU A 320 -4.70 -19.55 -6.08
CA LEU A 320 -6.11 -19.78 -5.77
C LEU A 320 -6.88 -20.52 -6.89
N GLU A 321 -6.30 -20.63 -8.08
CA GLU A 321 -6.95 -21.30 -9.22
C GLU A 321 -6.98 -22.80 -9.05
N ARG A 322 -8.11 -23.38 -9.46
CA ARG A 322 -8.27 -24.83 -9.53
C ARG A 322 -7.54 -25.34 -10.79
N GLY A 323 -6.64 -26.29 -10.59
CA GLY A 323 -5.90 -26.92 -11.69
C GLY A 323 -4.42 -26.59 -11.63
N ASN A 324 -3.97 -25.66 -12.44
CA ASN A 324 -2.54 -25.45 -12.66
C ASN A 324 -1.84 -24.65 -11.52
N GLY A 325 -2.58 -23.83 -10.76
CA GLY A 325 -2.01 -23.03 -9.69
C GLY A 325 -0.91 -22.07 -10.19
N VAL A 326 0.16 -21.90 -9.41
CA VAL A 326 1.34 -21.13 -9.82
C VAL A 326 2.17 -21.97 -10.79
N VAL A 327 2.27 -21.52 -12.03
CA VAL A 327 3.01 -22.23 -13.11
C VAL A 327 4.51 -21.91 -13.10
N PHE A 328 4.86 -20.71 -12.61
CA PHE A 328 6.24 -20.27 -12.43
C PHE A 328 6.38 -19.59 -11.06
N THR A 329 7.44 -19.91 -10.32
CA THR A 329 7.71 -19.27 -9.04
C THR A 329 8.80 -18.22 -9.19
N PRO A 330 8.44 -16.92 -9.20
CA PRO A 330 9.42 -15.84 -9.29
C PRO A 330 10.26 -15.78 -8.01
N LYS A 331 11.42 -15.15 -8.11
CA LYS A 331 12.26 -14.84 -6.95
C LYS A 331 11.86 -13.47 -6.40
N PRO A 332 11.81 -13.30 -5.06
CA PRO A 332 12.05 -14.33 -4.03
C PRO A 332 10.86 -15.28 -3.83
N ASN A 333 9.63 -14.87 -4.18
CA ASN A 333 8.41 -15.68 -4.10
C ASN A 333 7.26 -14.98 -4.84
N TYR A 334 6.15 -15.69 -5.05
CA TYR A 334 4.97 -15.19 -5.73
C TYR A 334 4.41 -13.90 -5.09
N GLN A 335 4.30 -13.83 -3.76
CA GLN A 335 3.70 -12.67 -3.10
C GLN A 335 4.52 -11.41 -3.30
N GLU A 336 5.83 -11.50 -3.15
CA GLU A 336 6.69 -10.33 -3.31
C GLU A 336 6.75 -9.83 -4.75
N ALA A 337 6.61 -10.70 -5.73
CA ALA A 337 6.52 -10.32 -7.14
C ALA A 337 5.19 -9.60 -7.45
N GLU A 338 4.06 -10.13 -6.95
CA GLU A 338 2.73 -9.62 -7.24
C GLU A 338 2.34 -8.38 -6.41
N MET A 339 2.97 -8.14 -5.25
CA MET A 339 2.58 -7.03 -4.37
C MET A 339 2.77 -5.64 -4.99
N TYR A 340 3.55 -5.53 -6.05
CA TYR A 340 3.79 -4.28 -6.78
C TYR A 340 2.69 -3.92 -7.77
N TYR A 341 1.76 -4.82 -8.06
CA TYR A 341 0.65 -4.51 -8.95
C TYR A 341 -0.28 -3.48 -8.30
N ALA A 342 -0.23 -2.26 -8.83
CA ALA A 342 -1.04 -1.13 -8.39
C ALA A 342 -2.32 -0.93 -9.23
N GLY A 343 -2.60 -1.86 -10.16
CA GLY A 343 -3.67 -1.75 -11.13
C GLY A 343 -3.18 -1.19 -12.47
N ALA A 344 -3.51 -1.86 -13.58
CA ALA A 344 -3.13 -1.42 -14.92
C ALA A 344 -3.63 0.01 -15.24
N LEU A 345 -4.85 0.34 -14.83
CA LEU A 345 -5.45 1.66 -15.07
C LEU A 345 -4.75 2.79 -14.29
N PRO A 346 -4.47 2.71 -12.98
CA PRO A 346 -3.67 3.69 -12.26
C PRO A 346 -2.26 3.84 -12.80
N LEU A 347 -1.59 2.73 -13.13
CA LEU A 347 -0.24 2.76 -13.69
C LEU A 347 -0.22 3.47 -15.05
N TRP A 348 -1.15 3.14 -15.94
CA TRP A 348 -1.29 3.82 -17.22
C TRP A 348 -1.57 5.32 -17.05
N LEU A 349 -2.46 5.72 -16.14
CA LEU A 349 -2.72 7.13 -15.85
C LEU A 349 -1.48 7.84 -15.28
N ALA A 350 -0.59 7.14 -14.59
CA ALA A 350 0.70 7.69 -14.19
C ALA A 350 1.59 7.98 -15.42
N VAL A 351 1.56 7.12 -16.44
CA VAL A 351 2.23 7.37 -17.74
C VAL A 351 1.59 8.58 -18.45
N VAL A 352 0.26 8.68 -18.46
CA VAL A 352 -0.45 9.87 -18.98
C VAL A 352 -0.03 11.13 -18.22
N ALA A 353 0.11 11.07 -16.89
CA ALA A 353 0.57 12.20 -16.08
C ALA A 353 1.98 12.67 -16.49
N LEU A 354 2.89 11.74 -16.76
CA LEU A 354 4.22 12.05 -17.28
C LEU A 354 4.15 12.75 -18.63
N ALA A 355 3.34 12.25 -19.55
CA ALA A 355 3.13 12.86 -20.88
C ALA A 355 2.49 14.26 -20.78
N LEU A 356 1.64 14.51 -19.79
CA LEU A 356 1.05 15.81 -19.48
C LEU A 356 2.00 16.76 -18.74
N GLY A 357 3.14 16.29 -18.26
CA GLY A 357 4.17 17.11 -17.65
C GLY A 357 4.07 17.24 -16.12
N ILE A 358 3.55 16.25 -15.40
CA ILE A 358 3.51 16.24 -13.92
C ILE A 358 4.90 16.50 -13.32
N TRP A 359 5.96 16.06 -14.00
CA TRP A 359 7.37 16.24 -13.60
C TRP A 359 7.78 17.73 -13.49
N ARG A 360 7.03 18.66 -14.12
CA ARG A 360 7.22 20.12 -14.02
C ARG A 360 6.52 20.72 -12.80
N THR A 361 5.81 19.91 -12.04
CA THR A 361 5.07 20.32 -10.85
C THR A 361 5.75 19.78 -9.60
N ARG A 362 5.38 20.30 -8.44
CA ARG A 362 5.83 19.75 -7.15
C ARG A 362 5.43 18.27 -6.96
N TRP A 363 4.39 17.81 -7.63
CA TRP A 363 3.89 16.43 -7.55
C TRP A 363 4.72 15.45 -8.35
N GLY A 364 5.54 15.94 -9.28
CA GLY A 364 6.48 15.12 -10.05
C GLY A 364 7.48 14.35 -9.19
N LEU A 365 7.71 14.79 -7.94
CA LEU A 365 8.55 14.06 -7.00
C LEU A 365 7.98 12.67 -6.69
N PHE A 366 6.67 12.56 -6.42
CA PHE A 366 6.04 11.26 -6.15
C PHE A 366 6.09 10.33 -7.35
N THR A 367 5.89 10.89 -8.55
CA THR A 367 6.04 10.12 -9.80
C THR A 367 7.50 9.69 -9.98
N GLY A 368 8.45 10.58 -9.73
CA GLY A 368 9.89 10.28 -9.77
C GLY A 368 10.28 9.19 -8.77
N TRP A 369 9.70 9.21 -7.58
CA TRP A 369 9.92 8.16 -6.59
C TRP A 369 9.37 6.81 -7.03
N ALA A 370 8.17 6.79 -7.60
CA ALA A 370 7.60 5.56 -8.15
C ALA A 370 8.50 4.98 -9.27
N VAL A 371 9.01 5.84 -10.17
CA VAL A 371 9.95 5.44 -11.22
C VAL A 371 11.27 4.94 -10.62
N LEU A 372 11.82 5.63 -9.61
CA LEU A 372 13.02 5.19 -8.92
C LEU A 372 12.82 3.82 -8.26
N VAL A 373 11.69 3.58 -7.59
CA VAL A 373 11.36 2.29 -6.99
C VAL A 373 11.33 1.19 -8.06
N VAL A 374 10.70 1.44 -9.21
CA VAL A 374 10.74 0.49 -10.35
C VAL A 374 12.18 0.21 -10.77
N GLY A 375 13.00 1.25 -10.97
CA GLY A 375 14.40 1.10 -11.35
C GLY A 375 15.23 0.30 -10.36
N VAL A 376 14.98 0.51 -9.06
CA VAL A 376 15.72 -0.12 -7.97
C VAL A 376 15.26 -1.58 -7.76
N VAL A 377 13.95 -1.81 -7.70
CA VAL A 377 13.38 -3.15 -7.43
C VAL A 377 13.71 -4.13 -8.54
N TRP A 378 13.55 -3.71 -9.79
CA TRP A 378 13.87 -4.54 -10.97
C TRP A 378 15.31 -4.38 -11.46
N ASN A 379 16.18 -3.78 -10.66
CA ASN A 379 17.60 -3.61 -10.92
C ASN A 379 17.93 -3.07 -12.33
N ILE A 380 17.10 -2.16 -12.85
CA ILE A 380 17.25 -1.60 -14.19
C ILE A 380 18.59 -0.86 -14.28
N GLY A 381 19.48 -1.30 -15.17
CA GLY A 381 20.81 -0.71 -15.33
C GLY A 381 21.65 -0.79 -14.05
N SER A 382 21.48 -1.83 -13.23
CA SER A 382 22.18 -2.03 -11.94
C SER A 382 21.85 -0.97 -10.87
N LEU A 383 20.74 -0.26 -11.01
CA LEU A 383 20.29 0.74 -10.01
C LEU A 383 20.03 0.11 -8.64
N GLY A 384 19.44 -1.09 -8.62
CA GLY A 384 19.20 -1.84 -7.39
C GLY A 384 20.48 -2.10 -6.61
N GLU A 385 21.53 -2.53 -7.28
CA GLU A 385 22.83 -2.77 -6.64
C GLU A 385 23.52 -1.47 -6.21
N SER A 386 23.43 -0.42 -7.03
CA SER A 386 24.16 0.82 -6.83
C SER A 386 23.53 1.72 -5.78
N ILE A 387 22.21 1.90 -5.84
CA ILE A 387 21.48 2.85 -5.00
C ILE A 387 20.84 2.16 -3.80
N GLY A 388 20.43 0.91 -4.00
CA GLY A 388 19.63 0.23 -3.01
C GLY A 388 20.32 0.00 -1.69
N ARG A 389 21.60 -0.36 -1.72
CA ARG A 389 22.41 -0.49 -0.51
C ARG A 389 22.50 0.82 0.25
N PHE A 390 22.54 1.94 -0.48
CA PHE A 390 22.67 3.27 0.10
C PHE A 390 21.35 3.79 0.70
N VAL A 391 20.24 3.63 -0.04
CA VAL A 391 18.92 4.17 0.36
C VAL A 391 18.36 3.45 1.59
N THR A 392 18.56 2.15 1.69
CA THR A 392 18.00 1.36 2.79
C THR A 392 19.05 0.91 3.82
N ALA A 393 20.34 1.23 3.60
CA ALA A 393 21.45 0.70 4.39
C ALA A 393 21.39 -0.83 4.59
N GLY A 394 20.72 -1.54 3.66
CA GLY A 394 20.50 -2.97 3.75
C GLY A 394 19.43 -3.39 4.79
N MET A 395 18.72 -2.44 5.40
CA MET A 395 17.75 -2.73 6.45
C MET A 395 16.34 -3.06 5.93
N ILE A 396 16.01 -2.62 4.70
CA ILE A 396 14.69 -2.83 4.11
C ILE A 396 14.82 -3.77 2.92
N PRO A 397 14.16 -4.93 2.92
CA PRO A 397 13.98 -5.74 1.72
C PRO A 397 13.22 -4.95 0.64
N TRP A 398 13.63 -5.10 -0.62
CA TRP A 398 13.02 -4.35 -1.72
C TRP A 398 11.52 -4.58 -1.84
N GLY A 399 11.04 -5.79 -1.57
CA GLY A 399 9.62 -6.12 -1.53
C GLY A 399 8.79 -5.20 -0.63
N ARG A 400 9.43 -4.43 0.26
CA ARG A 400 8.73 -3.48 1.16
C ARG A 400 8.54 -2.08 0.57
N LEU A 401 9.01 -1.82 -0.65
CA LEU A 401 8.86 -0.50 -1.30
C LEU A 401 7.55 -0.35 -2.09
N TYR A 402 6.70 -1.37 -2.14
CA TYR A 402 5.42 -1.32 -2.86
C TYR A 402 4.53 -0.12 -2.48
N PRO A 403 4.46 0.36 -1.21
CA PRO A 403 3.60 1.50 -0.89
C PRO A 403 4.04 2.80 -1.56
N VAL A 404 5.35 2.94 -1.80
CA VAL A 404 5.91 4.12 -2.50
C VAL A 404 5.45 4.12 -3.96
N LEU A 405 5.54 2.97 -4.64
CA LEU A 405 5.06 2.81 -6.01
C LEU A 405 3.54 3.04 -6.08
N SER A 406 2.79 2.40 -5.18
CA SER A 406 1.33 2.50 -5.13
C SER A 406 0.86 3.94 -4.90
N LEU A 407 1.49 4.66 -3.96
CA LEU A 407 1.17 6.05 -3.68
C LEU A 407 1.53 6.97 -4.85
N GLY A 408 2.71 6.77 -5.45
CA GLY A 408 3.15 7.51 -6.62
C GLY A 408 2.23 7.31 -7.83
N ALA A 409 1.84 6.07 -8.10
CA ALA A 409 0.90 5.74 -9.18
C ALA A 409 -0.50 6.35 -8.91
N ALA A 410 -1.03 6.19 -7.70
CA ALA A 410 -2.36 6.69 -7.32
C ALA A 410 -2.44 8.23 -7.38
N LEU A 411 -1.42 8.93 -6.86
CA LEU A 411 -1.34 10.40 -6.93
C LEU A 411 -1.20 10.88 -8.37
N SER A 412 -0.32 10.25 -9.15
CA SER A 412 -0.11 10.61 -10.56
C SER A 412 -1.38 10.37 -11.37
N ALA A 413 -2.08 9.27 -11.15
CA ALA A 413 -3.34 8.95 -11.80
C ALA A 413 -4.44 9.96 -11.44
N ALA A 414 -4.60 10.30 -10.16
CA ALA A 414 -5.55 11.32 -9.73
C ALA A 414 -5.22 12.70 -10.32
N TRP A 415 -3.94 13.05 -10.41
CA TRP A 415 -3.48 14.28 -11.05
C TRP A 415 -3.78 14.29 -12.55
N ALA A 416 -3.56 13.17 -13.26
CA ALA A 416 -3.88 13.05 -14.69
C ALA A 416 -5.37 13.26 -14.95
N LEU A 417 -6.25 12.67 -14.14
CA LEU A 417 -7.70 12.86 -14.24
C LEU A 417 -8.10 14.34 -14.03
N GLU A 418 -7.51 14.99 -13.03
CA GLU A 418 -7.76 16.41 -12.77
C GLU A 418 -7.32 17.29 -13.94
N HIS A 419 -6.12 17.02 -14.51
CA HIS A 419 -5.57 17.77 -15.64
C HIS A 419 -6.29 17.47 -16.96
N GLY A 420 -6.64 16.21 -17.21
CA GLY A 420 -7.40 15.82 -18.40
C GLY A 420 -8.72 16.57 -18.52
N ARG A 421 -9.40 16.78 -17.37
CA ARG A 421 -10.63 17.56 -17.30
C ARG A 421 -10.43 19.05 -17.59
N ARG A 422 -9.22 19.57 -17.37
CA ARG A 422 -8.87 20.99 -17.61
C ARG A 422 -8.21 21.21 -18.97
N GLU A 423 -7.88 20.15 -19.72
CA GLU A 423 -7.25 20.26 -21.02
C GLU A 423 -8.26 20.85 -22.04
N HIS A 424 -7.90 21.99 -22.61
CA HIS A 424 -8.76 22.70 -23.56
C HIS A 424 -8.70 22.09 -24.97
N ARG A 425 -7.84 21.10 -25.22
CA ARG A 425 -7.62 20.46 -26.52
C ARG A 425 -8.02 18.99 -26.49
N PRO A 426 -9.31 18.66 -26.70
CA PRO A 426 -9.80 17.28 -26.57
C PRO A 426 -9.09 16.29 -27.53
N ARG A 427 -8.71 16.72 -28.71
CA ARG A 427 -7.95 15.87 -29.66
C ARG A 427 -6.58 15.47 -29.10
N ARG A 428 -5.87 16.41 -28.46
CA ARG A 428 -4.58 16.14 -27.82
C ARG A 428 -4.75 15.17 -26.64
N TRP A 429 -5.78 15.39 -25.83
CA TRP A 429 -6.13 14.49 -24.72
C TRP A 429 -6.38 13.07 -25.22
N LEU A 430 -7.28 12.91 -26.20
CA LEU A 430 -7.60 11.61 -26.79
C LEU A 430 -6.37 10.93 -27.41
N ALA A 431 -5.50 11.68 -28.09
CA ALA A 431 -4.26 11.16 -28.65
C ALA A 431 -3.30 10.64 -27.55
N ILE A 432 -3.08 11.42 -26.49
CA ILE A 432 -2.22 11.00 -25.37
C ILE A 432 -2.80 9.75 -24.71
N VAL A 433 -4.09 9.74 -24.40
CA VAL A 433 -4.80 8.64 -23.77
C VAL A 433 -4.72 7.37 -24.64
N GLY A 434 -5.07 7.47 -25.92
CA GLY A 434 -5.09 6.33 -26.84
C GLY A 434 -3.68 5.76 -27.11
N VAL A 435 -2.74 6.63 -27.49
CA VAL A 435 -1.38 6.18 -27.83
C VAL A 435 -0.68 5.59 -26.62
N SER A 436 -0.76 6.23 -25.44
CA SER A 436 -0.11 5.70 -24.23
C SER A 436 -0.72 4.37 -23.79
N ALA A 437 -2.03 4.17 -23.96
CA ALA A 437 -2.69 2.91 -23.63
C ALA A 437 -2.20 1.77 -24.54
N ILE A 438 -2.18 2.01 -25.86
CA ILE A 438 -1.70 1.02 -26.83
C ILE A 438 -0.23 0.68 -26.57
N VAL A 439 0.62 1.68 -26.40
CA VAL A 439 2.06 1.47 -26.18
C VAL A 439 2.32 0.69 -24.89
N MET A 440 1.70 1.08 -23.78
CA MET A 440 1.89 0.39 -22.51
C MET A 440 1.42 -1.07 -22.59
N PHE A 441 0.23 -1.30 -23.15
CA PHE A 441 -0.34 -2.63 -23.23
C PHE A 441 0.50 -3.54 -24.17
N ALA A 442 0.87 -3.04 -25.35
CA ALA A 442 1.69 -3.78 -26.31
C ALA A 442 3.08 -4.10 -25.74
N ALA A 443 3.73 -3.13 -25.05
CA ALA A 443 5.03 -3.36 -24.43
C ALA A 443 4.96 -4.41 -23.30
N ALA A 444 3.92 -4.35 -22.47
CA ALA A 444 3.73 -5.30 -21.38
C ALA A 444 3.41 -6.70 -21.93
N TRP A 445 2.56 -6.81 -22.94
CA TRP A 445 2.26 -8.08 -23.62
C TRP A 445 3.50 -8.72 -24.25
N PHE A 446 4.27 -7.92 -24.99
CA PHE A 446 5.54 -8.39 -25.56
C PHE A 446 6.50 -8.88 -24.47
N GLY A 447 6.49 -8.20 -23.32
CA GLY A 447 7.27 -8.62 -22.15
C GLY A 447 6.81 -9.97 -21.58
N VAL A 448 5.49 -10.24 -21.53
CA VAL A 448 4.93 -11.54 -21.11
C VAL A 448 5.42 -12.66 -22.04
N GLU A 449 5.30 -12.47 -23.34
CA GLU A 449 5.74 -13.48 -24.33
C GLU A 449 7.24 -13.80 -24.17
N ARG A 450 8.06 -12.76 -24.06
CA ARG A 450 9.50 -12.94 -23.85
C ARG A 450 9.85 -13.62 -22.53
N PHE A 451 9.06 -13.33 -21.49
CA PHE A 451 9.25 -13.96 -20.19
C PHE A 451 8.94 -15.46 -20.26
N ILE A 452 7.82 -15.83 -20.88
CA ILE A 452 7.42 -17.23 -21.07
C ILE A 452 8.49 -17.99 -21.86
N ASP A 453 8.95 -17.43 -22.99
CA ASP A 453 9.99 -18.06 -23.81
C ASP A 453 11.31 -18.25 -23.06
N ALA A 454 11.73 -17.25 -22.28
CA ALA A 454 12.97 -17.31 -21.51
C ALA A 454 12.94 -18.35 -20.37
N HIS A 455 11.78 -18.61 -19.77
CA HIS A 455 11.63 -19.48 -18.59
C HIS A 455 10.85 -20.77 -18.87
N ALA A 456 10.68 -21.11 -20.15
CA ALA A 456 9.94 -22.29 -20.59
C ALA A 456 10.38 -23.60 -19.90
N ASN A 457 11.70 -23.75 -19.68
CA ASN A 457 12.27 -24.95 -19.05
C ASN A 457 12.16 -24.97 -17.51
N GLU A 458 11.79 -23.85 -16.90
CA GLU A 458 11.65 -23.69 -15.45
C GLU A 458 10.17 -23.78 -15.00
N ALA A 459 9.26 -23.73 -15.96
CA ALA A 459 7.82 -23.78 -15.71
C ALA A 459 7.38 -25.19 -15.25
N ARG A 460 6.31 -25.22 -14.46
CA ARG A 460 5.68 -26.46 -13.96
C ARG A 460 4.74 -27.10 -14.97
N VAL A 461 4.46 -26.41 -16.06
CA VAL A 461 3.59 -26.82 -17.16
C VAL A 461 4.31 -26.61 -18.49
N ASP A 462 3.82 -27.21 -19.57
CA ASP A 462 4.31 -26.93 -20.90
C ASP A 462 4.00 -25.49 -21.34
N VAL A 463 4.76 -25.00 -22.34
CA VAL A 463 4.69 -23.59 -22.79
C VAL A 463 3.31 -23.22 -23.32
N ASP A 464 2.64 -24.14 -24.04
CA ASP A 464 1.32 -23.88 -24.63
C ASP A 464 0.24 -23.75 -23.55
N THR A 465 0.33 -24.59 -22.51
CA THR A 465 -0.52 -24.47 -21.32
C THR A 465 -0.26 -23.15 -20.58
N TRP A 466 1.01 -22.76 -20.43
CA TRP A 466 1.33 -21.47 -19.80
C TRP A 466 0.80 -20.29 -20.60
N ARG A 467 1.00 -20.26 -21.92
CA ARG A 467 0.42 -19.23 -22.79
C ARG A 467 -1.09 -19.16 -22.68
N THR A 468 -1.77 -20.28 -22.65
CA THR A 468 -3.23 -20.32 -22.48
C THR A 468 -3.68 -19.68 -21.18
N ILE A 469 -2.96 -19.92 -20.08
CA ILE A 469 -3.21 -19.29 -18.77
C ILE A 469 -2.95 -17.79 -18.84
N ALA A 470 -1.80 -17.38 -19.39
CA ALA A 470 -1.44 -15.97 -19.53
C ALA A 470 -2.45 -15.22 -20.40
N ASP A 471 -2.88 -15.79 -21.54
CA ASP A 471 -3.88 -15.22 -22.44
C ASP A 471 -5.22 -14.99 -21.75
N ALA A 472 -5.66 -15.92 -20.92
CA ALA A 472 -6.90 -15.77 -20.17
C ALA A 472 -6.84 -14.58 -19.19
N HIS A 473 -5.75 -14.45 -18.43
CA HIS A 473 -5.57 -13.33 -17.48
C HIS A 473 -5.40 -11.99 -18.20
N VAL A 474 -4.57 -11.96 -19.24
CA VAL A 474 -4.38 -10.75 -20.06
C VAL A 474 -5.68 -10.33 -20.73
N GLY A 475 -6.48 -11.25 -21.23
CA GLY A 475 -7.78 -10.98 -21.86
C GLY A 475 -8.75 -10.27 -20.91
N TRP A 476 -8.85 -10.72 -19.65
CA TRP A 476 -9.67 -10.06 -18.63
C TRP A 476 -9.17 -8.65 -18.30
N ILE A 477 -7.86 -8.49 -18.13
CA ILE A 477 -7.27 -7.19 -17.84
C ILE A 477 -7.44 -6.26 -19.04
N ALA A 478 -7.27 -6.76 -20.27
CA ALA A 478 -7.49 -5.98 -21.49
C ALA A 478 -8.91 -5.43 -21.58
N LEU A 479 -9.91 -6.27 -21.27
CA LEU A 479 -11.31 -5.86 -21.26
C LEU A 479 -11.56 -4.76 -20.21
N CYS A 480 -11.18 -5.00 -18.96
CA CYS A 480 -11.34 -4.03 -17.86
C CYS A 480 -10.57 -2.73 -18.14
N PHE A 481 -9.35 -2.85 -18.64
CA PHE A 481 -8.50 -1.71 -19.00
C PHE A 481 -9.10 -0.91 -20.14
N GLY A 482 -9.58 -1.55 -21.20
CA GLY A 482 -10.24 -0.90 -22.35
C GLY A 482 -11.49 -0.13 -21.92
N CYS A 483 -12.32 -0.70 -21.05
CA CYS A 483 -13.45 0.00 -20.45
C CYS A 483 -13.00 1.23 -19.65
N GLY A 484 -11.95 1.07 -18.82
CA GLY A 484 -11.38 2.16 -18.04
C GLY A 484 -10.80 3.28 -18.91
N VAL A 485 -10.04 2.95 -19.95
CA VAL A 485 -9.51 3.91 -20.92
C VAL A 485 -10.63 4.69 -21.61
N SER A 486 -11.70 3.99 -22.03
CA SER A 486 -12.87 4.62 -22.63
C SER A 486 -13.57 5.59 -21.68
N ALA A 487 -13.74 5.19 -20.42
CA ALA A 487 -14.32 6.05 -19.39
C ALA A 487 -13.47 7.30 -19.13
N VAL A 488 -12.14 7.15 -19.06
CA VAL A 488 -11.19 8.27 -18.88
C VAL A 488 -11.19 9.21 -20.08
N ALA A 489 -11.23 8.66 -21.30
CA ALA A 489 -11.32 9.45 -22.52
C ALA A 489 -12.59 10.32 -22.55
N LEU A 490 -13.74 9.72 -22.23
CA LEU A 490 -15.02 10.42 -22.12
C LEU A 490 -15.02 11.45 -20.98
N TYR A 491 -14.47 11.11 -19.82
CA TYR A 491 -14.38 12.03 -18.67
C TYR A 491 -13.60 13.31 -19.01
N GLY A 492 -12.49 13.20 -19.74
CA GLY A 492 -11.71 14.36 -20.18
C GLY A 492 -12.40 15.19 -21.28
N CYS A 493 -13.35 14.58 -22.02
CA CYS A 493 -14.14 15.31 -23.01
C CYS A 493 -15.32 16.09 -22.41
N VAL A 494 -15.78 15.71 -21.22
CA VAL A 494 -16.84 16.43 -20.49
C VAL A 494 -16.25 17.72 -19.92
N ARG A 495 -16.70 18.88 -20.44
CA ARG A 495 -16.21 20.18 -19.96
C ARG A 495 -16.47 20.35 -18.46
N ALA A 496 -15.44 20.78 -17.73
CA ALA A 496 -15.65 21.24 -16.36
C ALA A 496 -16.65 22.42 -16.38
N PRO A 497 -17.66 22.47 -15.54
CA PRO A 497 -18.45 23.66 -15.37
C PRO A 497 -17.52 24.82 -14.98
N LYS A 498 -17.67 25.99 -15.66
CA LYS A 498 -16.86 27.19 -15.47
C LYS A 498 -16.95 27.73 -14.04
#